data_b5ffc47894666bdc75cad8faefd5ad5f
#
_entry.id   b5ffc47894666bdc75cad8faefd5ad5f
#
_cell.length_a   1.000
_cell.length_b   1.000
_cell.length_c   1.000
_cell.angle_alpha   90.00
_cell.angle_beta   90.00
_cell.angle_gamma   90.00
#
_symmetry.space_group_name_H-M   'P 1'
#
loop_
_entity.id
_entity.type
_entity.pdbx_description
1 polymer ?
#
loop_
_entity_poly.entity_id
_entity_poly.type
_entity_poly.pdbx_seq_one_letter_code
_entity_poly.pdbx_strand_id
1 'polypeptide(L)'
;MKLLYKISLFAVIAMVALSAFGSLYFFSKVNSVYDKTNSYVFSDDPKYHYSLILKSGDDTYWQDFKEGAVEAGKVYNAAIEYNPVSDAESSEETVKYIDIAYESKVDGIIVAAENTQENANAIDHAAQGEMNIVVGVVENVNNDRLAYVGTNFYEYGVQAAKLISEARANESKVNLAVILSSVNSEQTNNAKTTQNDVMLSGLKNALKGEGRINLETTLYRNSDLLGAEDMTRKILTQYPDIDVIFCTNAKDTVAAAHVIIERNLVGRVVIVGTDVTSEVTNYIKKGIIFGALDRNGYEAGYQSIELLCNSMGHKFPTNYIDININAYTQVNISAYNRSNAL
;
A
#
# COMPACT_ATOMS: atom_id res chain seq x y z
N MET A 1 69.40 0.74 -17.88
CA MET A 1 68.74 1.95 -17.41
C MET A 1 67.50 2.32 -18.26
N LYS A 2 67.63 2.54 -19.60
CA LYS A 2 66.48 2.96 -20.43
C LYS A 2 65.28 2.00 -20.49
N LEU A 3 65.48 0.69 -20.36
CA LEU A 3 64.42 -0.32 -20.37
C LEU A 3 63.63 -0.35 -19.03
N LEU A 4 64.32 -0.29 -17.90
CA LEU A 4 63.70 -0.22 -16.58
C LEU A 4 62.87 1.04 -16.40
N TYR A 5 63.32 2.17 -16.91
CA TYR A 5 62.55 3.43 -16.93
C TYR A 5 61.27 3.31 -17.76
N LYS A 6 61.32 2.67 -18.93
CA LYS A 6 60.11 2.43 -19.74
C LYS A 6 59.10 1.51 -19.04
N ILE A 7 59.58 0.47 -18.36
CA ILE A 7 58.71 -0.46 -17.60
C ILE A 7 58.07 0.24 -16.41
N SER A 8 58.82 1.08 -15.67
CA SER A 8 58.26 1.83 -14.55
C SER A 8 57.29 2.89 -15.00
N LEU A 9 57.54 3.58 -16.12
CA LEU A 9 56.63 4.56 -16.69
C LEU A 9 55.29 3.87 -17.14
N PHE A 10 55.39 2.71 -17.79
CA PHE A 10 54.21 1.95 -18.19
C PHE A 10 53.40 1.46 -17.00
N ALA A 11 54.05 1.00 -15.91
CA ALA A 11 53.38 0.59 -14.68
C ALA A 11 52.65 1.73 -13.99
N VAL A 12 53.22 2.93 -13.96
CA VAL A 12 52.56 4.14 -13.43
C VAL A 12 51.36 4.53 -14.27
N ILE A 13 51.48 4.54 -15.61
CA ILE A 13 50.35 4.85 -16.51
C ILE A 13 49.22 3.83 -16.34
N ALA A 14 49.55 2.54 -16.24
CA ALA A 14 48.56 1.46 -16.00
C ALA A 14 47.86 1.64 -14.67
N MET A 15 48.56 2.04 -13.61
CA MET A 15 47.99 2.25 -12.27
C MET A 15 47.05 3.48 -12.26
N VAL A 16 47.44 4.57 -12.95
CA VAL A 16 46.58 5.76 -13.11
C VAL A 16 45.32 5.42 -13.93
N ALA A 17 45.46 4.64 -15.00
CA ALA A 17 44.32 4.21 -15.83
C ALA A 17 43.38 3.31 -15.04
N LEU A 18 43.86 2.37 -14.25
CA LEU A 18 43.08 1.50 -13.37
C LEU A 18 42.36 2.30 -12.28
N SER A 19 43.02 3.29 -11.68
CA SER A 19 42.42 4.19 -10.69
C SER A 19 41.31 5.04 -11.31
N ALA A 20 41.54 5.60 -12.49
CA ALA A 20 40.51 6.36 -13.22
C ALA A 20 39.31 5.50 -13.62
N PHE A 21 39.58 4.27 -14.10
CA PHE A 21 38.52 3.34 -14.45
C PHE A 21 37.73 2.87 -13.21
N GLY A 22 38.41 2.61 -12.10
CA GLY A 22 37.79 2.29 -10.81
C GLY A 22 36.91 3.43 -10.30
N SER A 23 37.39 4.68 -10.41
CA SER A 23 36.61 5.88 -10.04
C SER A 23 35.39 6.08 -10.93
N LEU A 24 35.52 5.90 -12.26
CA LEU A 24 34.40 5.99 -13.20
C LEU A 24 33.37 4.87 -12.98
N TYR A 25 33.83 3.64 -12.72
CA TYR A 25 32.96 2.52 -12.40
C TYR A 25 32.21 2.76 -11.09
N PHE A 26 32.92 3.23 -10.05
CA PHE A 26 32.30 3.55 -8.76
C PHE A 26 31.30 4.71 -8.90
N PHE A 27 31.66 5.77 -9.65
CA PHE A 27 30.78 6.90 -9.93
C PHE A 27 29.55 6.50 -10.74
N SER A 28 29.73 5.64 -11.76
CA SER A 28 28.61 5.05 -12.51
C SER A 28 27.69 4.20 -11.63
N LYS A 29 28.27 3.42 -10.70
CA LYS A 29 27.52 2.59 -9.77
C LYS A 29 26.79 3.40 -8.70
N VAL A 30 27.42 4.46 -8.20
CA VAL A 30 26.80 5.44 -7.29
C VAL A 30 25.66 6.17 -8.01
N ASN A 31 25.88 6.66 -9.22
CA ASN A 31 24.80 7.30 -10.00
C ASN A 31 23.67 6.30 -10.35
N SER A 32 23.95 5.03 -10.62
CA SER A 32 22.90 4.04 -10.87
C SER A 32 22.12 3.66 -9.60
N VAL A 33 22.67 3.89 -8.42
CA VAL A 33 21.97 3.80 -7.13
C VAL A 33 21.17 5.09 -6.89
N TYR A 34 21.71 6.25 -7.24
CA TYR A 34 21.00 7.54 -7.18
C TYR A 34 19.83 7.60 -8.18
N ASP A 35 19.97 7.03 -9.39
CA ASP A 35 18.85 6.91 -10.35
C ASP A 35 17.73 5.96 -9.90
N LYS A 36 17.98 5.14 -8.86
CA LYS A 36 16.95 4.29 -8.24
C LYS A 36 16.22 4.96 -7.07
N THR A 37 16.76 6.02 -6.51
CA THR A 37 16.04 6.86 -5.56
C THR A 37 15.21 7.87 -6.36
N ASN A 38 13.92 7.62 -6.50
CA ASN A 38 12.98 8.58 -7.08
C ASN A 38 12.82 9.74 -6.09
N SER A 39 13.76 10.71 -6.12
CA SER A 39 13.66 11.92 -5.30
C SER A 39 12.84 12.97 -6.02
N TYR A 40 11.78 13.42 -5.38
CA TYR A 40 10.93 14.51 -5.87
C TYR A 40 11.34 15.79 -5.16
N VAL A 41 12.02 16.68 -5.90
CA VAL A 41 12.47 17.97 -5.41
C VAL A 41 11.81 19.06 -6.26
N PHE A 42 11.15 20.04 -5.63
CA PHE A 42 10.31 21.03 -6.29
C PHE A 42 10.92 22.43 -6.31
N SER A 43 12.03 22.65 -5.57
CA SER A 43 12.78 23.89 -5.55
C SER A 43 14.27 23.62 -5.32
N ASP A 44 15.12 24.61 -5.62
CA ASP A 44 16.57 24.52 -5.36
C ASP A 44 16.91 24.57 -3.85
N ASP A 45 15.96 24.99 -3.01
CA ASP A 45 16.08 25.06 -1.54
C ASP A 45 14.82 24.52 -0.88
N PRO A 46 14.67 23.20 -0.80
CA PRO A 46 13.53 22.58 -0.12
C PRO A 46 13.58 22.88 1.37
N LYS A 47 12.45 23.27 1.95
CA LYS A 47 12.33 23.58 3.37
C LYS A 47 12.44 22.34 4.26
N TYR A 48 12.02 21.19 3.74
CA TYR A 48 11.97 19.91 4.43
C TYR A 48 12.46 18.78 3.53
N HIS A 49 12.96 17.71 4.15
CA HIS A 49 13.35 16.47 3.49
C HIS A 49 12.71 15.28 4.20
N TYR A 50 11.83 14.55 3.52
CA TYR A 50 11.12 13.40 4.06
C TYR A 50 11.47 12.12 3.30
N SER A 51 11.64 11.03 4.05
CA SER A 51 11.79 9.67 3.49
C SER A 51 10.43 8.99 3.43
N LEU A 52 10.04 8.52 2.25
CA LEU A 52 8.80 7.83 1.97
C LEU A 52 9.10 6.36 1.65
N ILE A 53 8.91 5.47 2.63
CA ILE A 53 9.20 4.04 2.56
C ILE A 53 7.89 3.29 2.37
N LEU A 54 7.58 2.87 1.14
CA LEU A 54 6.32 2.22 0.78
C LEU A 54 6.58 0.90 0.08
N LYS A 55 5.60 -0.02 0.16
CA LYS A 55 5.62 -1.23 -0.65
C LYS A 55 5.69 -0.89 -2.13
N SER A 56 6.62 -1.55 -2.83
CA SER A 56 6.71 -1.50 -4.28
C SER A 56 5.74 -2.52 -4.88
N GLY A 57 5.25 -2.24 -6.08
CA GLY A 57 4.38 -3.18 -6.79
C GLY A 57 3.15 -2.49 -7.38
N ASP A 58 2.23 -3.33 -7.85
CA ASP A 58 1.05 -2.86 -8.59
C ASP A 58 -0.17 -2.61 -7.66
N ASP A 59 0.04 -2.47 -6.34
CA ASP A 59 -1.05 -2.08 -5.44
C ASP A 59 -1.36 -0.59 -5.65
N THR A 60 -2.54 -0.33 -6.19
CA THR A 60 -3.01 1.00 -6.55
C THR A 60 -3.03 1.93 -5.33
N TYR A 61 -3.37 1.42 -4.14
CA TYR A 61 -3.39 2.21 -2.92
C TYR A 61 -2.03 2.87 -2.63
N TRP A 62 -0.91 2.12 -2.75
CA TRP A 62 0.43 2.67 -2.49
C TRP A 62 0.91 3.60 -3.61
N GLN A 63 0.44 3.39 -4.84
CA GLN A 63 0.70 4.33 -5.94
C GLN A 63 -0.01 5.66 -5.71
N ASP A 64 -1.29 5.61 -5.35
CA ASP A 64 -2.08 6.80 -5.04
C ASP A 64 -1.54 7.52 -3.78
N PHE A 65 -1.11 6.77 -2.76
CA PHE A 65 -0.45 7.31 -1.56
C PHE A 65 0.81 8.12 -1.95
N LYS A 66 1.67 7.53 -2.77
CA LYS A 66 2.86 8.21 -3.27
C LYS A 66 2.50 9.49 -4.03
N GLU A 67 1.50 9.44 -4.91
CA GLU A 67 1.05 10.62 -5.67
C GLU A 67 0.57 11.74 -4.73
N GLY A 68 -0.22 11.41 -3.73
CA GLY A 68 -0.68 12.37 -2.71
C GLY A 68 0.47 12.97 -1.90
N ALA A 69 1.43 12.14 -1.46
CA ALA A 69 2.60 12.61 -0.74
C ALA A 69 3.47 13.54 -1.60
N VAL A 70 3.67 13.22 -2.88
CA VAL A 70 4.41 14.06 -3.83
C VAL A 70 3.70 15.40 -4.05
N GLU A 71 2.37 15.40 -4.17
CA GLU A 71 1.61 16.65 -4.34
C GLU A 71 1.69 17.54 -3.10
N ALA A 72 1.55 16.97 -1.90
CA ALA A 72 1.75 17.70 -0.66
C ALA A 72 3.19 18.23 -0.57
N GLY A 73 4.20 17.45 -1.00
CA GLY A 73 5.59 17.90 -1.08
C GLY A 73 5.77 19.18 -1.90
N LYS A 74 5.05 19.33 -3.01
CA LYS A 74 5.05 20.59 -3.81
C LYS A 74 4.45 21.75 -3.01
N VAL A 75 3.31 21.52 -2.36
CA VAL A 75 2.59 22.56 -1.60
C VAL A 75 3.41 23.05 -0.43
N TYR A 76 4.05 22.14 0.31
CA TYR A 76 4.82 22.46 1.50
C TYR A 76 6.31 22.72 1.26
N ASN A 77 6.77 22.71 0.01
CA ASN A 77 8.18 22.83 -0.40
C ASN A 77 9.06 21.79 0.31
N ALA A 78 8.64 20.53 0.30
CA ALA A 78 9.37 19.42 0.88
C ALA A 78 9.96 18.52 -0.22
N ALA A 79 11.22 18.15 -0.09
CA ALA A 79 11.82 17.08 -0.89
C ALA A 79 11.31 15.72 -0.38
N ILE A 80 10.84 14.89 -1.29
CA ILE A 80 10.34 13.53 -0.96
C ILE A 80 11.30 12.51 -1.56
N GLU A 81 11.95 11.74 -0.71
CA GLU A 81 12.79 10.62 -1.09
C GLU A 81 11.98 9.33 -1.04
N TYR A 82 11.64 8.77 -2.21
CA TYR A 82 10.85 7.55 -2.32
C TYR A 82 11.73 6.31 -2.30
N ASN A 83 11.54 5.46 -1.30
CA ASN A 83 12.27 4.23 -1.07
C ASN A 83 11.30 3.02 -1.20
N PRO A 84 11.22 2.41 -2.40
CA PRO A 84 10.34 1.26 -2.63
C PRO A 84 10.86 0.01 -1.93
N VAL A 85 10.00 -0.69 -1.21
CA VAL A 85 10.27 -1.96 -0.53
C VAL A 85 9.66 -3.11 -1.31
N SER A 86 10.44 -4.13 -1.63
CA SER A 86 9.97 -5.31 -2.35
C SER A 86 9.21 -6.27 -1.43
N ASP A 87 8.25 -7.03 -1.97
CA ASP A 87 7.50 -8.03 -1.18
C ASP A 87 8.40 -9.19 -0.68
N ALA A 88 9.49 -9.48 -1.40
CA ALA A 88 10.38 -10.60 -1.08
C ALA A 88 11.30 -10.34 0.13
N GLU A 89 11.66 -9.06 0.37
CA GLU A 89 12.64 -8.65 1.37
C GLU A 89 12.09 -7.52 2.27
N SER A 90 10.78 -7.54 2.50
CA SER A 90 10.07 -6.35 2.99
C SER A 90 10.55 -5.86 4.36
N SER A 91 10.83 -6.74 5.32
CA SER A 91 11.33 -6.31 6.63
C SER A 91 12.78 -5.84 6.59
N GLU A 92 13.67 -6.54 5.88
CA GLU A 92 15.09 -6.17 5.78
C GLU A 92 15.27 -4.82 5.06
N GLU A 93 14.60 -4.64 3.92
CA GLU A 93 14.62 -3.38 3.17
C GLU A 93 13.99 -2.23 3.97
N THR A 94 12.88 -2.48 4.68
CA THR A 94 12.22 -1.47 5.51
C THR A 94 13.15 -0.98 6.62
N VAL A 95 13.76 -1.89 7.40
CA VAL A 95 14.72 -1.55 8.45
C VAL A 95 15.88 -0.75 7.88
N LYS A 96 16.48 -1.24 6.78
CA LYS A 96 17.59 -0.56 6.10
C LYS A 96 17.24 0.87 5.69
N TYR A 97 16.05 1.11 5.10
CA TYR A 97 15.65 2.45 4.68
C TYR A 97 15.32 3.36 5.87
N ILE A 98 14.78 2.82 6.97
CA ILE A 98 14.58 3.58 8.22
C ILE A 98 15.93 4.02 8.77
N ASP A 99 16.92 3.10 8.85
CA ASP A 99 18.26 3.42 9.35
C ASP A 99 18.97 4.46 8.47
N ILE A 100 18.88 4.32 7.14
CA ILE A 100 19.45 5.30 6.20
C ILE A 100 18.81 6.68 6.41
N ALA A 101 17.49 6.76 6.52
CA ALA A 101 16.77 8.01 6.73
C ALA A 101 17.16 8.66 8.08
N TYR A 102 17.24 7.85 9.13
CA TYR A 102 17.65 8.31 10.47
C TYR A 102 19.08 8.85 10.48
N GLU A 103 20.06 8.12 9.94
CA GLU A 103 21.47 8.54 9.86
C GLU A 103 21.67 9.74 8.93
N SER A 104 20.85 9.86 7.87
CA SER A 104 20.86 11.01 6.95
C SER A 104 20.19 12.23 7.55
N LYS A 105 19.57 12.11 8.74
CA LYS A 105 18.89 13.19 9.45
C LYS A 105 17.82 13.90 8.61
N VAL A 106 17.01 13.11 7.92
CA VAL A 106 15.81 13.64 7.26
C VAL A 106 14.87 14.26 8.32
N ASP A 107 13.99 15.17 7.90
CA ASP A 107 13.07 15.86 8.83
C ASP A 107 11.93 14.95 9.33
N GLY A 108 11.68 13.83 8.66
CA GLY A 108 10.70 12.84 9.07
C GLY A 108 10.60 11.65 8.13
N ILE A 109 9.97 10.59 8.61
CA ILE A 109 9.80 9.32 7.88
C ILE A 109 8.32 9.00 7.75
N ILE A 110 7.91 8.57 6.56
CA ILE A 110 6.62 7.91 6.33
C ILE A 110 6.91 6.47 5.96
N VAL A 111 6.36 5.51 6.70
CA VAL A 111 6.67 4.10 6.49
C VAL A 111 5.42 3.23 6.47
N ALA A 112 5.26 2.46 5.39
CA ALA A 112 4.29 1.38 5.26
C ALA A 112 4.99 0.04 5.52
N ALA A 113 5.17 -0.29 6.80
CA ALA A 113 5.88 -1.49 7.22
C ALA A 113 4.93 -2.64 7.56
N GLU A 114 5.41 -3.88 7.40
CA GLU A 114 4.73 -5.04 7.97
C GLU A 114 4.86 -5.04 9.49
N ASN A 115 3.85 -5.63 10.17
CA ASN A 115 3.84 -5.72 11.64
C ASN A 115 4.79 -6.82 12.14
N THR A 116 6.10 -6.63 11.94
CA THR A 116 7.17 -7.51 12.43
C THR A 116 7.89 -6.86 13.60
N GLN A 117 8.57 -7.68 14.41
CA GLN A 117 9.33 -7.15 15.57
C GLN A 117 10.52 -6.31 15.10
N GLU A 118 11.14 -6.68 13.99
CA GLU A 118 12.27 -5.98 13.39
C GLU A 118 11.87 -4.56 12.96
N ASN A 119 10.77 -4.44 12.24
CA ASN A 119 10.25 -3.14 11.82
C ASN A 119 9.83 -2.27 13.02
N ALA A 120 9.16 -2.87 14.01
CA ALA A 120 8.77 -2.15 15.23
C ALA A 120 10.00 -1.63 15.99
N ASN A 121 11.07 -2.43 16.11
CA ASN A 121 12.30 -2.01 16.78
C ASN A 121 13.01 -0.86 16.03
N ALA A 122 13.08 -0.91 14.69
CA ALA A 122 13.70 0.14 13.90
C ALA A 122 12.92 1.47 13.99
N ILE A 123 11.59 1.39 13.92
CA ILE A 123 10.70 2.55 14.09
C ILE A 123 10.87 3.16 15.49
N ASP A 124 10.86 2.33 16.55
CA ASP A 124 10.99 2.79 17.93
C ASP A 124 12.39 3.41 18.17
N HIS A 125 13.45 2.82 17.65
CA HIS A 125 14.81 3.36 17.70
C HIS A 125 14.88 4.77 17.08
N ALA A 126 14.35 4.95 15.87
CA ALA A 126 14.37 6.25 15.20
C ALA A 126 13.49 7.28 15.93
N ALA A 127 12.33 6.88 16.47
CA ALA A 127 11.45 7.74 17.26
C ALA A 127 12.06 8.17 18.60
N GLN A 128 12.81 7.28 19.28
CA GLN A 128 13.59 7.61 20.50
C GLN A 128 14.71 8.61 20.19
N GLY A 129 15.28 8.57 18.98
CA GLY A 129 16.21 9.57 18.47
C GLY A 129 15.57 10.89 17.99
N GLU A 130 14.32 11.16 18.42
CA GLU A 130 13.55 12.38 18.13
C GLU A 130 13.06 12.53 16.67
N MET A 131 13.12 11.47 15.86
CA MET A 131 12.55 11.44 14.52
C MET A 131 11.02 11.40 14.57
N ASN A 132 10.33 12.26 13.81
CA ASN A 132 8.90 12.18 13.61
C ASN A 132 8.58 11.15 12.53
N ILE A 133 7.70 10.19 12.85
CA ILE A 133 7.38 9.08 11.95
C ILE A 133 5.87 8.94 11.78
N VAL A 134 5.43 8.88 10.53
CA VAL A 134 4.06 8.50 10.16
C VAL A 134 4.07 7.05 9.73
N VAL A 135 3.23 6.22 10.37
CA VAL A 135 3.13 4.79 10.06
C VAL A 135 1.79 4.46 9.40
N GLY A 136 1.82 3.59 8.39
CA GLY A 136 0.62 3.14 7.69
C GLY A 136 0.03 1.82 8.23
N VAL A 137 0.82 0.97 8.91
CA VAL A 137 0.42 -0.42 9.22
C VAL A 137 0.87 -0.92 10.59
N VAL A 138 1.88 -0.34 11.20
CA VAL A 138 2.48 -0.91 12.42
C VAL A 138 1.65 -0.57 13.65
N GLU A 139 0.99 -1.58 14.19
CA GLU A 139 0.34 -1.56 15.50
C GLU A 139 1.37 -1.94 16.58
N ASN A 140 1.55 -1.27 17.65
CA ASN A 140 2.37 -1.61 18.83
C ASN A 140 3.61 -0.76 19.10
N VAL A 141 3.76 0.37 18.47
CA VAL A 141 4.76 1.34 18.92
C VAL A 141 4.03 2.51 19.57
N ASN A 142 4.16 2.65 20.89
CA ASN A 142 3.52 3.73 21.63
C ASN A 142 4.57 4.81 21.94
N ASN A 143 4.69 5.79 21.05
CA ASN A 143 5.62 6.89 21.17
C ASN A 143 4.95 8.18 20.69
N ASP A 144 5.16 9.29 21.38
CA ASP A 144 4.59 10.62 21.04
C ASP A 144 5.11 11.18 19.69
N ARG A 145 6.15 10.57 19.14
CA ARG A 145 6.73 10.87 17.82
C ARG A 145 6.15 10.02 16.69
N LEU A 146 5.16 9.17 17.00
CA LEU A 146 4.50 8.32 16.03
C LEU A 146 3.07 8.77 15.81
N ALA A 147 2.67 8.80 14.54
CA ALA A 147 1.29 8.97 14.14
C ALA A 147 0.91 7.92 13.09
N TYR A 148 -0.33 7.49 13.15
CA TYR A 148 -0.94 6.65 12.12
C TYR A 148 -1.79 7.52 11.19
N VAL A 149 -1.61 7.35 9.88
CA VAL A 149 -2.47 7.94 8.85
C VAL A 149 -2.90 6.84 7.90
N GLY A 150 -4.18 6.55 7.83
CA GLY A 150 -4.66 5.51 6.93
C GLY A 150 -6.07 5.02 7.21
N THR A 151 -6.37 3.82 6.74
CA THR A 151 -7.70 3.22 6.77
C THR A 151 -8.00 2.58 8.12
N ASN A 152 -9.15 2.87 8.69
CA ASN A 152 -9.73 2.08 9.78
C ASN A 152 -10.30 0.76 9.22
N PHE A 153 -9.56 -0.33 9.41
CA PHE A 153 -9.94 -1.62 8.82
C PHE A 153 -11.22 -2.21 9.42
N TYR A 154 -11.56 -1.90 10.66
CA TYR A 154 -12.86 -2.32 11.20
C TYR A 154 -14.01 -1.61 10.47
N GLU A 155 -13.92 -0.29 10.34
CA GLU A 155 -14.90 0.50 9.60
C GLU A 155 -14.96 0.10 8.12
N TYR A 156 -13.81 -0.21 7.51
CA TYR A 156 -13.77 -0.75 6.15
C TYR A 156 -14.62 -2.02 6.01
N GLY A 157 -14.54 -2.95 6.97
CA GLY A 157 -15.39 -4.13 7.00
C GLY A 157 -16.89 -3.80 7.16
N VAL A 158 -17.21 -2.81 7.98
CA VAL A 158 -18.60 -2.33 8.15
C VAL A 158 -19.15 -1.71 6.85
N GLN A 159 -18.36 -0.88 6.18
CA GLN A 159 -18.76 -0.28 4.89
C GLN A 159 -18.88 -1.34 3.78
N ALA A 160 -18.03 -2.38 3.81
CA ALA A 160 -18.16 -3.52 2.90
C ALA A 160 -19.49 -4.25 3.10
N ALA A 161 -19.87 -4.53 4.36
CA ALA A 161 -21.18 -5.14 4.66
C ALA A 161 -22.33 -4.31 4.12
N LYS A 162 -22.28 -2.99 4.29
CA LYS A 162 -23.30 -2.06 3.78
C LYS A 162 -23.41 -2.13 2.25
N LEU A 163 -22.29 -2.03 1.55
CA LEU A 163 -22.27 -2.09 0.08
C LEU A 163 -22.74 -3.45 -0.46
N ILE A 164 -22.38 -4.57 0.23
CA ILE A 164 -22.87 -5.92 -0.08
C ILE A 164 -24.39 -6.00 0.12
N SER A 165 -24.88 -5.43 1.21
CA SER A 165 -26.33 -5.39 1.50
C SER A 165 -27.10 -4.61 0.44
N GLU A 166 -26.58 -3.47 0.00
CA GLU A 166 -27.16 -2.65 -1.08
C GLU A 166 -27.17 -3.40 -2.41
N ALA A 167 -26.11 -4.18 -2.71
CA ALA A 167 -25.98 -4.93 -3.96
C ALA A 167 -27.08 -5.99 -4.15
N ARG A 168 -27.65 -6.48 -3.05
CA ARG A 168 -28.71 -7.51 -3.02
C ARG A 168 -29.86 -7.10 -2.10
N ALA A 169 -30.29 -5.83 -2.17
CA ALA A 169 -31.26 -5.24 -1.24
C ALA A 169 -32.61 -5.98 -1.21
N ASN A 170 -33.05 -6.57 -2.32
CA ASN A 170 -34.35 -7.18 -2.49
C ASN A 170 -34.35 -8.70 -2.22
N GLU A 171 -33.23 -9.29 -1.88
CA GLU A 171 -33.10 -10.73 -1.66
C GLU A 171 -33.23 -11.08 -0.18
N SER A 172 -34.02 -12.12 0.14
CA SER A 172 -34.26 -12.58 1.51
C SER A 172 -33.12 -13.45 2.05
N LYS A 173 -32.30 -14.02 1.17
CA LYS A 173 -31.12 -14.80 1.49
C LYS A 173 -30.01 -14.48 0.49
N VAL A 174 -28.82 -14.23 0.97
CA VAL A 174 -27.64 -13.89 0.16
C VAL A 174 -26.45 -14.70 0.66
N ASN A 175 -25.79 -15.44 -0.22
CA ASN A 175 -24.57 -16.18 0.08
C ASN A 175 -23.36 -15.36 -0.41
N LEU A 176 -22.48 -15.05 0.53
CA LEU A 176 -21.29 -14.20 0.33
C LEU A 176 -20.02 -15.04 0.33
N ALA A 177 -19.14 -14.82 -0.63
CA ALA A 177 -17.75 -15.25 -0.57
C ALA A 177 -16.83 -14.04 -0.48
N VAL A 178 -15.71 -14.18 0.24
CA VAL A 178 -14.68 -13.13 0.37
C VAL A 178 -13.35 -13.64 -0.15
N ILE A 179 -12.70 -12.87 -1.02
CA ILE A 179 -11.32 -13.08 -1.48
C ILE A 179 -10.43 -12.03 -0.82
N LEU A 180 -9.49 -12.50 0.01
CA LEU A 180 -8.51 -11.68 0.71
C LEU A 180 -7.17 -11.69 -0.02
N SER A 181 -6.56 -10.53 -0.17
CA SER A 181 -5.31 -10.33 -0.90
C SER A 181 -4.04 -10.75 -0.16
N SER A 182 -4.16 -11.18 1.09
CA SER A 182 -3.02 -11.47 1.98
C SER A 182 -3.22 -12.81 2.70
N VAL A 183 -2.12 -13.37 3.18
CA VAL A 183 -2.08 -14.65 3.89
C VAL A 183 -2.86 -14.57 5.20
N ASN A 184 -3.50 -15.67 5.58
CA ASN A 184 -4.19 -15.80 6.86
C ASN A 184 -3.18 -15.73 8.03
N SER A 185 -3.54 -15.05 9.11
CA SER A 185 -2.77 -15.03 10.38
C SER A 185 -2.51 -16.44 10.96
N GLU A 186 -3.40 -17.39 10.71
CA GLU A 186 -3.23 -18.79 11.13
C GLU A 186 -2.05 -19.50 10.42
N GLN A 187 -1.64 -19.01 9.25
CA GLN A 187 -0.49 -19.55 8.49
C GLN A 187 0.85 -18.90 8.90
N THR A 188 0.80 -17.80 9.61
CA THR A 188 1.99 -17.20 10.23
C THR A 188 2.09 -17.69 11.66
N ASN A 189 3.24 -18.24 12.07
CA ASN A 189 3.51 -18.74 13.43
C ASN A 189 3.41 -17.66 14.53
N ASN A 190 3.01 -16.45 14.19
CA ASN A 190 2.78 -15.32 15.07
C ASN A 190 1.26 -15.07 15.14
N ALA A 191 0.66 -15.36 16.30
CA ALA A 191 -0.75 -15.11 16.61
C ALA A 191 -1.11 -13.60 16.72
N LYS A 192 -0.57 -12.77 15.81
CA LYS A 192 -0.91 -11.34 15.78
C LYS A 192 -2.11 -11.12 14.86
N THR A 193 -3.07 -10.36 15.32
CA THR A 193 -4.23 -9.91 14.53
C THR A 193 -3.75 -9.15 13.30
N THR A 194 -4.22 -9.54 12.11
CA THR A 194 -3.90 -8.86 10.86
C THR A 194 -4.97 -7.82 10.52
N GLN A 195 -4.68 -6.92 9.58
CA GLN A 195 -5.67 -5.99 9.03
C GLN A 195 -6.88 -6.73 8.43
N ASN A 196 -6.65 -7.89 7.81
CA ASN A 196 -7.73 -8.74 7.31
C ASN A 196 -8.62 -9.26 8.44
N ASP A 197 -8.05 -9.64 9.59
CA ASP A 197 -8.84 -10.11 10.74
C ASP A 197 -9.70 -8.98 11.31
N VAL A 198 -9.16 -7.78 11.42
CA VAL A 198 -9.88 -6.58 11.88
C VAL A 198 -11.03 -6.25 10.91
N MET A 199 -10.75 -6.23 9.60
CA MET A 199 -11.75 -6.00 8.56
C MET A 199 -12.85 -7.08 8.58
N LEU A 200 -12.47 -8.37 8.64
CA LEU A 200 -13.44 -9.45 8.73
C LEU A 200 -14.29 -9.39 10.02
N SER A 201 -13.72 -8.89 11.12
CA SER A 201 -14.47 -8.66 12.35
C SER A 201 -15.54 -7.58 12.15
N GLY A 202 -15.20 -6.45 11.55
CA GLY A 202 -16.15 -5.38 11.18
C GLY A 202 -17.24 -5.89 10.25
N LEU A 203 -16.85 -6.58 9.17
CA LEU A 203 -17.76 -7.19 8.20
C LEU A 203 -18.74 -8.16 8.89
N LYS A 204 -18.22 -9.14 9.63
CA LYS A 204 -19.05 -10.16 10.31
C LYS A 204 -20.00 -9.53 11.35
N ASN A 205 -19.55 -8.53 12.09
CA ASN A 205 -20.38 -7.86 13.09
C ASN A 205 -21.53 -7.08 12.44
N ALA A 206 -21.26 -6.38 11.34
CA ALA A 206 -22.30 -5.67 10.58
C ALA A 206 -23.30 -6.65 9.95
N LEU A 207 -22.84 -7.75 9.35
CA LEU A 207 -23.71 -8.77 8.75
C LEU A 207 -24.61 -9.50 9.75
N LYS A 208 -24.19 -9.64 11.02
CA LYS A 208 -25.06 -10.22 12.07
C LYS A 208 -26.35 -9.41 12.24
N GLY A 209 -26.29 -8.10 12.10
CA GLY A 209 -27.47 -7.22 12.15
C GLY A 209 -28.42 -7.41 10.97
N GLU A 210 -27.94 -7.82 9.83
CA GLU A 210 -28.73 -8.04 8.60
C GLU A 210 -29.50 -9.36 8.62
N GLY A 211 -28.91 -10.42 9.20
CA GLY A 211 -29.54 -11.75 9.35
C GLY A 211 -29.83 -12.52 8.05
N ARG A 212 -29.80 -11.87 6.89
CA ARG A 212 -30.08 -12.46 5.57
C ARG A 212 -28.84 -12.79 4.75
N ILE A 213 -27.68 -12.23 5.11
CA ILE A 213 -26.43 -12.45 4.40
C ILE A 213 -25.60 -13.48 5.16
N ASN A 214 -25.29 -14.59 4.49
CA ASN A 214 -24.49 -15.68 5.01
C ASN A 214 -23.09 -15.65 4.40
N LEU A 215 -22.04 -15.55 5.23
CA LEU A 215 -20.67 -15.69 4.80
C LEU A 215 -20.32 -17.18 4.64
N GLU A 216 -20.41 -17.68 3.40
CA GLU A 216 -20.17 -19.10 3.07
C GLU A 216 -18.69 -19.46 3.14
N THR A 217 -17.82 -18.57 2.63
CA THR A 217 -16.39 -18.86 2.56
C THR A 217 -15.53 -17.59 2.54
N THR A 218 -14.32 -17.73 3.05
CA THR A 218 -13.26 -16.74 2.95
C THR A 218 -12.03 -17.44 2.39
N LEU A 219 -11.50 -16.97 1.27
CA LEU A 219 -10.28 -17.50 0.65
C LEU A 219 -9.17 -16.47 0.74
N TYR A 220 -7.98 -16.92 1.10
CA TYR A 220 -6.76 -16.12 1.16
C TYR A 220 -5.94 -16.40 -0.09
N ARG A 221 -5.61 -15.34 -0.84
CA ARG A 221 -4.76 -15.46 -2.02
C ARG A 221 -3.30 -15.67 -1.57
N ASN A 222 -2.76 -16.87 -1.86
CA ASN A 222 -1.32 -17.10 -1.76
C ASN A 222 -0.65 -16.58 -3.02
N SER A 223 0.44 -15.84 -2.87
CA SER A 223 1.14 -15.16 -3.96
C SER A 223 1.59 -16.09 -5.09
N ASP A 224 1.77 -17.39 -4.82
CA ASP A 224 2.55 -18.27 -5.70
C ASP A 224 1.76 -19.36 -6.44
N LEU A 225 0.53 -19.67 -6.12
CA LEU A 225 -0.12 -20.88 -6.64
C LEU A 225 -1.49 -20.68 -7.32
N LEU A 226 -2.30 -19.71 -6.91
CA LEU A 226 -3.63 -19.51 -7.51
C LEU A 226 -3.92 -18.03 -7.63
N GLY A 227 -3.94 -17.51 -8.85
CA GLY A 227 -4.43 -16.16 -9.12
C GLY A 227 -5.87 -15.99 -8.64
N ALA A 228 -6.34 -14.76 -8.48
CA ALA A 228 -7.72 -14.47 -8.06
C ALA A 228 -8.78 -15.03 -9.01
N GLU A 229 -8.44 -15.23 -10.30
CA GLU A 229 -9.31 -15.91 -11.23
C GLU A 229 -9.57 -17.36 -10.82
N ASP A 230 -8.50 -18.11 -10.44
CA ASP A 230 -8.64 -19.50 -10.01
C ASP A 230 -9.42 -19.60 -8.70
N MET A 231 -9.23 -18.66 -7.78
CA MET A 231 -10.05 -18.59 -6.56
C MET A 231 -11.51 -18.35 -6.88
N THR A 232 -11.79 -17.44 -7.81
CA THR A 232 -13.16 -17.18 -8.26
C THR A 232 -13.77 -18.42 -8.91
N ARG A 233 -13.03 -19.12 -9.79
CA ARG A 233 -13.47 -20.40 -10.38
C ARG A 233 -13.72 -21.47 -9.32
N LYS A 234 -12.87 -21.56 -8.29
CA LYS A 234 -13.01 -22.46 -7.16
C LYS A 234 -14.26 -22.14 -6.34
N ILE A 235 -14.50 -20.87 -6.01
CA ILE A 235 -15.72 -20.43 -5.32
C ILE A 235 -16.96 -20.87 -6.08
N LEU A 236 -17.04 -20.53 -7.38
CA LEU A 236 -18.19 -20.85 -8.22
C LEU A 236 -18.43 -22.36 -8.41
N THR A 237 -17.39 -23.18 -8.27
CA THR A 237 -17.49 -24.65 -8.39
C THR A 237 -17.90 -25.29 -7.06
N GLN A 238 -17.34 -24.83 -5.94
CA GLN A 238 -17.60 -25.42 -4.61
C GLN A 238 -18.89 -24.87 -3.98
N TYR A 239 -19.25 -23.63 -4.32
CA TYR A 239 -20.40 -22.92 -3.79
C TYR A 239 -21.27 -22.39 -4.95
N PRO A 240 -22.01 -23.25 -5.67
CA PRO A 240 -22.75 -22.85 -6.87
C PRO A 240 -23.85 -21.81 -6.61
N ASP A 241 -24.31 -21.69 -5.37
CA ASP A 241 -25.35 -20.76 -4.91
C ASP A 241 -24.79 -19.44 -4.39
N ILE A 242 -23.51 -19.10 -4.68
CA ILE A 242 -22.95 -17.80 -4.34
C ILE A 242 -23.65 -16.69 -5.10
N ASP A 243 -24.02 -15.63 -4.37
CA ASP A 243 -24.71 -14.45 -4.90
C ASP A 243 -23.76 -13.26 -4.99
N VAL A 244 -22.83 -13.11 -4.04
CA VAL A 244 -21.88 -11.99 -3.97
C VAL A 244 -20.46 -12.50 -3.73
N ILE A 245 -19.50 -11.92 -4.46
CA ILE A 245 -18.08 -12.06 -4.20
C ILE A 245 -17.52 -10.70 -3.81
N PHE A 246 -16.94 -10.60 -2.62
CA PHE A 246 -16.21 -9.41 -2.16
C PHE A 246 -14.71 -9.63 -2.29
N CYS A 247 -14.02 -8.70 -2.97
CA CYS A 247 -12.58 -8.72 -3.20
C CYS A 247 -11.91 -7.54 -2.50
N THR A 248 -10.83 -7.79 -1.74
CA THR A 248 -10.18 -6.78 -0.90
C THR A 248 -9.05 -5.99 -1.57
N ASN A 249 -8.88 -6.12 -2.88
CA ASN A 249 -8.04 -5.25 -3.70
C ASN A 249 -8.53 -5.17 -5.16
N ALA A 250 -8.01 -4.20 -5.90
CA ALA A 250 -8.42 -3.94 -7.28
C ALA A 250 -8.10 -5.08 -8.24
N LYS A 251 -6.93 -5.73 -8.14
CA LYS A 251 -6.53 -6.83 -9.03
C LYS A 251 -7.45 -8.03 -8.89
N ASP A 252 -7.75 -8.41 -7.63
CA ASP A 252 -8.64 -9.52 -7.36
C ASP A 252 -10.08 -9.21 -7.80
N THR A 253 -10.49 -7.94 -7.69
CA THR A 253 -11.79 -7.44 -8.17
C THR A 253 -11.92 -7.59 -9.69
N VAL A 254 -10.88 -7.18 -10.42
CA VAL A 254 -10.84 -7.29 -11.90
C VAL A 254 -10.77 -8.76 -12.32
N ALA A 255 -9.95 -9.56 -11.67
CA ALA A 255 -9.83 -10.99 -11.95
C ALA A 255 -11.16 -11.74 -11.73
N ALA A 256 -11.86 -11.41 -10.64
CA ALA A 256 -13.20 -11.94 -10.42
C ALA A 256 -14.19 -11.53 -11.53
N ALA A 257 -14.12 -10.28 -12.00
CA ALA A 257 -14.96 -9.79 -13.09
C ALA A 257 -14.70 -10.55 -14.40
N HIS A 258 -13.44 -10.86 -14.73
CA HIS A 258 -13.09 -11.67 -15.90
C HIS A 258 -13.78 -13.04 -15.86
N VAL A 259 -13.70 -13.74 -14.73
CA VAL A 259 -14.32 -15.07 -14.59
C VAL A 259 -15.86 -15.00 -14.65
N ILE A 260 -16.47 -13.98 -14.06
CA ILE A 260 -17.93 -13.78 -14.10
C ILE A 260 -18.40 -13.51 -15.53
N ILE A 261 -17.63 -12.73 -16.31
CA ILE A 261 -17.91 -12.50 -17.74
C ILE A 261 -17.75 -13.80 -18.53
N GLU A 262 -16.60 -14.50 -18.39
CA GLU A 262 -16.27 -15.75 -19.08
C GLU A 262 -17.37 -16.79 -18.87
N ARG A 263 -17.89 -16.90 -17.64
CA ARG A 263 -18.93 -17.87 -17.29
C ARG A 263 -20.36 -17.39 -17.54
N ASN A 264 -20.54 -16.22 -18.11
CA ASN A 264 -21.85 -15.66 -18.42
C ASN A 264 -22.74 -15.47 -17.18
N LEU A 265 -22.13 -15.06 -16.05
CA LEU A 265 -22.77 -14.93 -14.74
C LEU A 265 -23.02 -13.47 -14.33
N VAL A 266 -22.81 -12.50 -15.24
CA VAL A 266 -23.08 -11.09 -15.00
C VAL A 266 -24.56 -10.90 -14.59
N GLY A 267 -24.79 -10.23 -13.47
CA GLY A 267 -26.11 -10.04 -12.88
C GLY A 267 -26.57 -11.18 -11.95
N ARG A 268 -26.15 -12.45 -12.20
CA ARG A 268 -26.42 -13.56 -11.30
C ARG A 268 -25.48 -13.51 -10.09
N VAL A 269 -24.18 -13.40 -10.32
CA VAL A 269 -23.18 -13.22 -9.26
C VAL A 269 -22.71 -11.77 -9.30
N VAL A 270 -22.84 -11.08 -8.19
CA VAL A 270 -22.45 -9.69 -8.06
C VAL A 270 -21.06 -9.58 -7.45
N ILE A 271 -20.26 -8.66 -7.96
CA ILE A 271 -18.93 -8.35 -7.42
C ILE A 271 -19.00 -7.02 -6.66
N VAL A 272 -18.51 -7.03 -5.43
CA VAL A 272 -18.16 -5.84 -4.65
C VAL A 272 -16.64 -5.82 -4.55
N GLY A 273 -16.03 -4.70 -4.91
CA GLY A 273 -14.58 -4.58 -5.01
C GLY A 273 -13.96 -3.59 -4.03
N THR A 274 -12.67 -3.42 -4.20
CA THR A 274 -11.86 -2.46 -3.45
C THR A 274 -10.94 -1.74 -4.40
N ASP A 275 -10.67 -0.47 -4.11
CA ASP A 275 -9.89 0.51 -4.84
C ASP A 275 -10.44 0.78 -6.26
N VAL A 276 -10.51 2.05 -6.59
CA VAL A 276 -11.20 2.51 -7.82
C VAL A 276 -10.18 2.80 -8.91
N THR A 277 -9.70 1.74 -9.58
CA THR A 277 -8.84 1.88 -10.76
C THR A 277 -9.65 2.27 -12.00
N SER A 278 -8.96 2.63 -13.08
CA SER A 278 -9.60 2.88 -14.38
C SER A 278 -10.38 1.66 -14.88
N GLU A 279 -9.88 0.44 -14.65
CA GLU A 279 -10.49 -0.81 -15.07
C GLU A 279 -11.71 -1.15 -14.20
N VAL A 280 -11.61 -1.03 -12.87
CA VAL A 280 -12.73 -1.17 -11.92
C VAL A 280 -13.83 -0.15 -12.26
N THR A 281 -13.45 1.13 -12.49
CA THR A 281 -14.38 2.18 -12.92
C THR A 281 -15.14 1.79 -14.18
N ASN A 282 -14.45 1.25 -15.18
CA ASN A 282 -15.08 0.83 -16.44
C ASN A 282 -16.07 -0.32 -16.22
N TYR A 283 -15.73 -1.30 -15.37
CA TYR A 283 -16.63 -2.41 -15.05
C TYR A 283 -17.83 -1.98 -14.18
N ILE A 284 -17.66 -1.00 -13.29
CA ILE A 284 -18.80 -0.40 -12.55
C ILE A 284 -19.74 0.29 -13.54
N LYS A 285 -19.23 1.12 -14.46
CA LYS A 285 -20.04 1.80 -15.48
C LYS A 285 -20.81 0.81 -16.37
N LYS A 286 -20.26 -0.36 -16.63
CA LYS A 286 -20.91 -1.43 -17.43
C LYS A 286 -21.85 -2.32 -16.59
N GLY A 287 -21.95 -2.13 -15.29
CA GLY A 287 -22.77 -2.96 -14.40
C GLY A 287 -22.23 -4.40 -14.19
N ILE A 288 -20.96 -4.64 -14.48
CA ILE A 288 -20.28 -5.92 -14.25
C ILE A 288 -19.86 -6.03 -12.77
N ILE A 289 -19.32 -4.96 -12.22
CA ILE A 289 -19.05 -4.77 -10.79
C ILE A 289 -20.14 -3.85 -10.26
N PHE A 290 -20.75 -4.21 -9.14
CA PHE A 290 -21.79 -3.39 -8.51
C PHE A 290 -21.22 -2.09 -7.97
N GLY A 291 -20.10 -2.18 -7.27
CA GLY A 291 -19.41 -1.04 -6.70
C GLY A 291 -18.09 -1.46 -6.06
N ALA A 292 -17.32 -0.46 -5.67
CA ALA A 292 -16.05 -0.64 -4.98
C ALA A 292 -15.90 0.37 -3.83
N LEU A 293 -15.22 -0.07 -2.77
CA LEU A 293 -14.77 0.80 -1.71
C LEU A 293 -13.40 1.38 -2.07
N ASP A 294 -13.26 2.69 -1.96
CA ASP A 294 -12.00 3.39 -2.13
C ASP A 294 -11.43 3.76 -0.76
N ARG A 295 -10.22 3.28 -0.47
CA ARG A 295 -9.49 3.56 0.78
C ARG A 295 -8.80 4.92 0.76
N ASN A 296 -8.91 5.64 -0.36
CA ASN A 296 -8.39 6.98 -0.56
C ASN A 296 -6.88 7.11 -0.23
N GLY A 297 -6.05 6.33 -0.90
CA GLY A 297 -4.60 6.34 -0.73
C GLY A 297 -3.99 7.72 -0.99
N TYR A 298 -4.51 8.47 -1.96
CA TYR A 298 -4.04 9.82 -2.27
C TYR A 298 -4.17 10.77 -1.06
N GLU A 299 -5.33 10.79 -0.43
CA GLU A 299 -5.57 11.59 0.78
C GLU A 299 -4.65 11.16 1.92
N ALA A 300 -4.46 9.85 2.11
CA ALA A 300 -3.57 9.32 3.13
C ALA A 300 -2.12 9.80 2.93
N GLY A 301 -1.63 9.79 1.70
CA GLY A 301 -0.30 10.29 1.36
C GLY A 301 -0.17 11.78 1.57
N TYR A 302 -1.15 12.56 1.13
CA TYR A 302 -1.17 14.01 1.29
C TYR A 302 -1.16 14.42 2.77
N GLN A 303 -2.09 13.86 3.56
CA GLN A 303 -2.19 14.18 4.99
C GLN A 303 -0.98 13.72 5.80
N SER A 304 -0.28 12.66 5.36
CA SER A 304 0.96 12.22 5.99
C SER A 304 2.06 13.27 5.91
N ILE A 305 2.26 13.90 4.76
CA ILE A 305 3.22 14.99 4.57
C ILE A 305 2.75 16.25 5.30
N GLU A 306 1.47 16.60 5.18
CA GLU A 306 0.90 17.75 5.90
C GLU A 306 1.12 17.63 7.40
N LEU A 307 0.87 16.44 7.98
CA LEU A 307 1.06 16.18 9.40
C LEU A 307 2.53 16.33 9.82
N LEU A 308 3.48 15.80 9.05
CA LEU A 308 4.91 15.98 9.30
C LEU A 308 5.29 17.46 9.27
N CYS A 309 4.86 18.21 8.24
CA CYS A 309 5.16 19.64 8.13
C CYS A 309 4.61 20.46 9.31
N ASN A 310 3.41 20.14 9.80
CA ASN A 310 2.76 20.83 10.90
C ASN A 310 3.34 20.43 12.26
N SER A 311 4.03 19.30 12.36
CA SER A 311 4.58 18.77 13.61
C SER A 311 6.05 19.12 13.87
N MET A 312 6.72 19.74 12.93
CA MET A 312 8.16 20.05 12.86
C MET A 312 8.86 20.17 14.21
N GLY A 313 9.66 19.15 14.58
CA GLY A 313 10.41 19.10 15.83
C GLY A 313 9.56 19.00 17.11
N HIS A 314 8.25 18.97 16.99
CA HIS A 314 7.30 18.83 18.09
C HIS A 314 6.62 17.45 18.06
N LYS A 315 5.95 17.10 19.15
CA LYS A 315 5.06 15.93 19.22
C LYS A 315 3.86 16.12 18.30
N PHE A 316 3.35 15.04 17.75
CA PHE A 316 2.15 15.11 16.94
C PHE A 316 0.95 15.60 17.77
N PRO A 317 0.11 16.49 17.22
CA PRO A 317 -1.10 16.95 17.90
C PRO A 317 -2.16 15.85 18.02
N THR A 318 -2.12 14.85 17.13
CA THR A 318 -2.92 13.63 17.14
C THR A 318 -2.07 12.47 16.67
N ASN A 319 -2.27 11.30 17.28
CA ASN A 319 -1.53 10.08 16.90
C ASN A 319 -2.30 9.21 15.91
N TYR A 320 -3.51 9.62 15.51
CA TYR A 320 -4.34 8.84 14.61
C TYR A 320 -5.17 9.75 13.70
N ILE A 321 -5.02 9.58 12.39
CA ILE A 321 -5.84 10.19 11.35
C ILE A 321 -6.50 9.08 10.54
N ASP A 322 -7.81 8.99 10.67
CA ASP A 322 -8.64 8.04 9.94
C ASP A 322 -9.03 8.63 8.59
N ILE A 323 -8.63 7.97 7.51
CA ILE A 323 -8.96 8.38 6.14
C ILE A 323 -10.33 7.83 5.75
N ASN A 324 -11.17 8.71 5.23
CA ASN A 324 -12.51 8.35 4.82
C ASN A 324 -12.53 7.28 3.74
N ILE A 325 -13.37 6.27 3.94
CA ILE A 325 -13.65 5.22 2.97
C ILE A 325 -14.87 5.63 2.16
N ASN A 326 -14.72 5.72 0.85
CA ASN A 326 -15.79 6.10 -0.05
C ASN A 326 -16.31 4.89 -0.83
N ALA A 327 -17.64 4.77 -0.96
CA ALA A 327 -18.26 3.74 -1.78
C ALA A 327 -18.67 4.32 -3.14
N TYR A 328 -18.18 3.71 -4.21
CA TYR A 328 -18.52 4.09 -5.58
C TYR A 328 -19.29 2.98 -6.26
N THR A 329 -20.45 3.35 -6.78
CA THR A 329 -21.35 2.50 -7.56
C THR A 329 -21.65 3.15 -8.91
N GLN A 330 -22.44 2.51 -9.75
CA GLN A 330 -22.86 3.09 -11.02
C GLN A 330 -23.53 4.48 -10.89
N VAL A 331 -24.14 4.76 -9.73
CA VAL A 331 -24.83 6.02 -9.47
C VAL A 331 -23.87 7.20 -9.34
N ASN A 332 -22.71 7.00 -8.68
CA ASN A 332 -21.79 8.09 -8.33
C ASN A 332 -20.37 7.95 -8.91
N ILE A 333 -20.07 6.87 -9.63
CA ILE A 333 -18.71 6.63 -10.19
C ILE A 333 -18.26 7.72 -11.19
N SER A 334 -19.20 8.45 -11.80
CA SER A 334 -18.87 9.58 -12.68
C SER A 334 -18.29 10.78 -11.93
N ALA A 335 -18.53 10.88 -10.62
CA ALA A 335 -17.98 11.91 -9.75
C ALA A 335 -16.59 11.54 -9.20
N TYR A 336 -16.15 10.28 -9.40
CA TYR A 336 -14.82 9.85 -8.95
C TYR A 336 -13.73 10.64 -9.68
N ASN A 337 -12.91 11.32 -8.90
CA ASN A 337 -11.72 12.01 -9.39
C ASN A 337 -10.65 11.88 -8.29
N ARG A 338 -9.53 11.26 -8.60
CA ARG A 338 -8.40 11.05 -7.67
C ARG A 338 -7.90 12.36 -7.04
N SER A 339 -7.92 13.46 -7.80
CA SER A 339 -7.42 14.76 -7.34
C SER A 339 -8.45 15.62 -6.59
N ASN A 340 -9.73 15.25 -6.57
CA ASN A 340 -10.79 16.00 -5.89
C ASN A 340 -11.13 15.42 -4.50
N ALA A 341 -10.30 14.55 -3.96
CA ALA A 341 -10.47 14.01 -2.62
C ALA A 341 -9.92 14.94 -1.52
N LEU A 342 -9.44 16.12 -1.92
CA LEU A 342 -8.96 17.19 -1.02
C LEU A 342 -10.06 18.21 -0.74
#